data_4238eec5ecba5695882a44eaad207628
#
_entry.id   4238eec5ecba5695882a44eaad207628
#
_cell.length_a   1.000
_cell.length_b   1.000
_cell.length_c   1.000
_cell.angle_alpha   90.00
_cell.angle_beta   90.00
_cell.angle_gamma   90.00
#
_symmetry.space_group_name_H-M   'P 1'
#
loop_
_entity.id
_entity.type
_entity.pdbx_description
1 polymer ?
#
loop_
_entity_poly.entity_id
_entity_poly.type
_entity_poly.pdbx_seq_one_letter_code
_entity_poly.pdbx_strand_id
1 'polypeptide(L)'
;MNRPIKYRLISTLVVLLLGMGTASAAHSPSVSDHRRSAEDPASNRPIEVLDRYEIGENVYARALAVEAGTNSLWVGTSAGVHEIDLRDQSIRNTFTRDHGLANEYVFAIGIDREGYKWFGTNAGGMSRYRDGEWKTWFPMHGLADYWVYAFAWQPDGTQWIGTWAGVNRLDAATGEMKTYLSELVNEWVYGIAVDSKNWVWFGTEGGISRFDGKSWKSWDHGDGLGEKNSDKKPFSRNTGLGTRSRHDLGVLSGGEATYNPNYVFSVLIDSRDNLWAGTWGGGLARFDGEAWKNHTVKDGLAGDIVYSIAQEPSGVLWIGTNNGLSRYDGKGWINYGRREGFSDLNVYAVAVAPNGEIWAGTKGSVVRLGINESDD
;
A
#
# COMPACT_ATOMS: atom_id res chain seq x y z
N MET A 1 -37.22 -27.21 -42.45
CA MET A 1 -36.12 -28.02 -43.03
C MET A 1 -34.83 -27.35 -42.63
N ASN A 2 -34.10 -27.91 -41.71
CA ASN A 2 -32.66 -28.06 -41.59
C ASN A 2 -32.28 -28.54 -40.18
N ARG A 3 -31.52 -29.61 -40.15
CA ARG A 3 -31.22 -30.45 -38.99
C ARG A 3 -30.07 -29.89 -38.18
N PRO A 4 -29.95 -30.21 -36.86
CA PRO A 4 -28.82 -29.83 -36.03
C PRO A 4 -27.64 -30.82 -36.17
N ILE A 5 -26.42 -30.28 -36.13
CA ILE A 5 -25.16 -31.03 -36.13
C ILE A 5 -24.81 -31.41 -34.66
N LYS A 6 -24.67 -32.72 -34.45
CA LYS A 6 -24.18 -33.32 -33.19
C LYS A 6 -22.65 -33.39 -33.22
N TYR A 7 -21.97 -32.90 -32.22
CA TYR A 7 -20.56 -33.25 -31.97
C TYR A 7 -20.45 -34.27 -30.85
N ARG A 8 -19.71 -35.35 -31.16
CA ARG A 8 -19.42 -36.49 -30.30
C ARG A 8 -18.31 -36.15 -29.29
N LEU A 9 -18.52 -36.52 -28.00
CA LEU A 9 -17.48 -36.68 -27.01
C LEU A 9 -16.59 -37.89 -27.38
N ILE A 10 -15.28 -37.70 -27.28
CA ILE A 10 -14.28 -38.78 -27.21
C ILE A 10 -13.67 -38.75 -25.83
N SER A 11 -13.99 -39.74 -25.02
CA SER A 11 -13.37 -40.06 -23.76
C SER A 11 -12.12 -40.91 -24.00
N THR A 12 -10.95 -40.48 -23.51
CA THR A 12 -9.75 -41.31 -23.50
C THR A 12 -9.51 -41.76 -22.07
N LEU A 13 -9.63 -43.08 -21.92
CA LEU A 13 -9.37 -43.84 -20.73
C LEU A 13 -7.84 -44.10 -20.62
N VAL A 14 -7.21 -43.73 -19.49
CA VAL A 14 -5.82 -44.09 -19.17
C VAL A 14 -5.84 -45.15 -18.06
N VAL A 15 -5.31 -46.31 -18.39
CA VAL A 15 -5.20 -47.51 -17.53
C VAL A 15 -4.02 -47.35 -16.57
N LEU A 16 -4.26 -47.61 -15.28
CA LEU A 16 -3.24 -47.78 -14.25
C LEU A 16 -2.67 -49.22 -14.37
N LEU A 17 -1.34 -49.32 -14.44
CA LEU A 17 -0.62 -50.58 -14.19
C LEU A 17 0.07 -50.51 -12.82
N LEU A 18 -0.40 -51.37 -11.92
CA LEU A 18 0.24 -51.71 -10.64
C LEU A 18 1.39 -52.69 -10.88
N GLY A 19 2.57 -52.34 -10.46
CA GLY A 19 3.72 -53.22 -10.35
C GLY A 19 4.14 -53.44 -8.88
N MET A 20 3.87 -54.62 -8.34
CA MET A 20 4.40 -55.08 -7.05
C MET A 20 5.84 -55.53 -7.22
N GLY A 21 6.75 -55.06 -6.38
CA GLY A 21 8.14 -55.51 -6.28
C GLY A 21 8.57 -55.52 -4.81
N THR A 22 9.00 -56.68 -4.38
CA THR A 22 9.28 -57.21 -3.05
C THR A 22 10.46 -56.54 -2.33
N ALA A 23 10.37 -56.54 -1.01
CA ALA A 23 11.34 -56.06 -0.04
C ALA A 23 12.67 -56.83 -0.05
N SER A 24 13.79 -56.11 0.17
CA SER A 24 15.01 -56.66 0.77
C SER A 24 15.62 -55.61 1.69
N ALA A 25 15.84 -55.97 2.93
CA ALA A 25 16.45 -55.16 3.97
C ALA A 25 18.01 -55.20 3.85
N ALA A 26 18.65 -54.05 3.93
CA ALA A 26 20.06 -53.96 4.29
C ALA A 26 20.40 -52.57 4.89
N HIS A 27 20.81 -52.64 6.15
CA HIS A 27 21.75 -51.81 6.92
C HIS A 27 21.97 -50.32 6.53
N SER A 28 21.71 -49.49 7.54
CA SER A 28 22.18 -48.10 7.69
C SER A 28 23.71 -48.00 7.78
N PRO A 29 24.29 -46.87 7.35
CA PRO A 29 24.96 -46.05 8.33
C PRO A 29 24.44 -44.60 8.34
N SER A 30 24.35 -44.07 9.54
CA SER A 30 24.09 -42.69 9.89
C SER A 30 25.16 -41.76 9.33
N VAL A 31 24.80 -40.88 8.40
CA VAL A 31 25.57 -39.69 8.09
C VAL A 31 24.61 -38.52 8.27
N SER A 32 24.86 -37.77 9.34
CA SER A 32 24.27 -36.48 9.61
C SER A 32 24.79 -35.47 8.57
N ASP A 33 24.05 -35.34 7.48
CA ASP A 33 24.31 -34.28 6.49
C ASP A 33 23.58 -33.01 6.96
N HIS A 34 24.21 -32.28 7.88
CA HIS A 34 23.90 -30.90 8.13
C HIS A 34 24.34 -30.08 6.88
N ARG A 35 23.54 -30.09 5.83
CA ARG A 35 23.60 -29.00 4.85
C ARG A 35 23.16 -27.71 5.57
N ARG A 36 24.14 -27.00 6.13
CA ARG A 36 24.05 -25.57 6.31
C ARG A 36 23.74 -25.01 4.91
N SER A 37 22.53 -24.51 4.72
CA SER A 37 22.26 -23.57 3.64
C SER A 37 23.32 -22.49 3.78
N ALA A 38 24.19 -22.36 2.80
CA ALA A 38 25.11 -21.23 2.72
C ALA A 38 24.20 -19.98 2.70
N GLU A 39 24.26 -19.21 3.77
CA GLU A 39 23.67 -17.88 3.79
C GLU A 39 24.39 -17.12 2.68
N ASP A 40 23.63 -16.59 1.73
CA ASP A 40 24.14 -15.76 0.66
C ASP A 40 24.84 -14.55 1.32
N PRO A 41 26.14 -14.30 1.13
CA PRO A 41 26.83 -13.17 1.74
C PRO A 41 26.22 -11.81 1.35
N ALA A 42 25.47 -11.74 0.25
CA ALA A 42 24.73 -10.55 -0.17
C ALA A 42 23.54 -10.23 0.77
N SER A 43 23.01 -11.23 1.51
CA SER A 43 21.84 -11.03 2.39
C SER A 43 22.15 -10.27 3.68
N ASN A 44 23.42 -10.00 3.99
CA ASN A 44 23.86 -9.40 5.25
C ASN A 44 24.44 -7.98 5.10
N ARG A 45 24.42 -7.39 3.88
CA ARG A 45 24.85 -6.01 3.68
C ARG A 45 23.83 -5.04 4.24
N PRO A 46 24.24 -3.95 4.91
CA PRO A 46 23.30 -2.93 5.41
C PRO A 46 22.61 -2.23 4.24
N ILE A 47 21.32 -1.96 4.41
CA ILE A 47 20.59 -1.08 3.49
C ILE A 47 20.91 0.36 3.92
N GLU A 48 21.31 1.19 2.96
CA GLU A 48 21.70 2.57 3.16
C GLU A 48 20.89 3.52 2.29
N VAL A 49 20.87 4.80 2.62
CA VAL A 49 20.37 5.85 1.75
C VAL A 49 21.37 6.02 0.61
N LEU A 50 20.95 5.68 -0.60
CA LEU A 50 21.77 5.79 -1.82
C LEU A 50 21.68 7.18 -2.45
N ASP A 51 20.46 7.73 -2.51
CA ASP A 51 20.16 9.02 -3.11
C ASP A 51 18.99 9.74 -2.46
N ARG A 52 18.94 11.04 -2.71
CA ARG A 52 17.82 11.90 -2.33
C ARG A 52 17.48 12.85 -3.46
N TYR A 53 16.23 12.82 -3.89
CA TYR A 53 15.67 13.67 -4.94
C TYR A 53 14.93 14.83 -4.32
N GLU A 54 15.43 16.04 -4.50
CA GLU A 54 14.77 17.24 -4.01
C GLU A 54 13.55 17.56 -4.89
N ILE A 55 12.39 17.70 -4.26
CA ILE A 55 11.12 17.99 -4.94
C ILE A 55 10.58 19.39 -4.60
N GLY A 56 11.31 20.17 -3.79
CA GLY A 56 10.94 21.49 -3.32
C GLY A 56 10.69 21.53 -1.82
N GLU A 57 11.21 22.55 -1.13
CA GLU A 57 11.27 22.67 0.34
C GLU A 57 9.92 22.44 1.05
N ASN A 58 8.82 22.89 0.47
CA ASN A 58 7.48 22.77 1.04
C ASN A 58 6.58 21.82 0.24
N VAL A 59 7.16 20.96 -0.59
CA VAL A 59 6.45 19.95 -1.37
C VAL A 59 6.46 18.61 -0.62
N TYR A 60 5.32 17.95 -0.58
CA TYR A 60 5.14 16.67 0.09
C TYR A 60 5.05 15.55 -0.94
N ALA A 61 5.88 14.51 -0.86
CA ALA A 61 5.70 13.27 -1.61
C ALA A 61 4.71 12.36 -0.87
N ARG A 62 3.46 12.32 -1.34
CA ARG A 62 2.33 11.69 -0.65
C ARG A 62 1.99 10.30 -1.18
N ALA A 63 2.37 10.00 -2.42
CA ALA A 63 2.08 8.73 -3.05
C ALA A 63 3.25 8.28 -3.91
N LEU A 64 3.56 6.98 -3.86
CA LEU A 64 4.57 6.33 -4.69
C LEU A 64 3.95 5.09 -5.33
N ALA A 65 4.19 4.89 -6.62
CA ALA A 65 3.81 3.67 -7.32
C ALA A 65 4.90 3.25 -8.32
N VAL A 66 5.26 1.98 -8.30
CA VAL A 66 6.25 1.41 -9.21
C VAL A 66 5.56 0.75 -10.40
N GLU A 67 5.92 1.15 -11.61
CA GLU A 67 5.54 0.52 -12.87
C GLU A 67 6.69 -0.34 -13.38
N ALA A 68 6.67 -1.63 -13.04
CA ALA A 68 7.77 -2.54 -13.35
C ALA A 68 8.00 -2.70 -14.87
N GLY A 69 6.93 -2.67 -15.68
CA GLY A 69 7.01 -2.84 -17.14
C GLY A 69 7.78 -1.74 -17.87
N THR A 70 7.77 -0.51 -17.33
CA THR A 70 8.47 0.66 -17.89
C THR A 70 9.71 1.05 -17.09
N ASN A 71 9.98 0.36 -15.97
CA ASN A 71 10.98 0.74 -14.97
C ASN A 71 10.77 2.20 -14.50
N SER A 72 9.54 2.58 -14.18
CA SER A 72 9.21 3.92 -13.71
C SER A 72 8.77 3.90 -12.25
N LEU A 73 9.21 4.90 -11.49
CA LEU A 73 8.62 5.30 -10.22
C LEU A 73 7.76 6.53 -10.46
N TRP A 74 6.49 6.43 -10.15
CA TRP A 74 5.55 7.54 -10.16
C TRP A 74 5.46 8.16 -8.77
N VAL A 75 5.75 9.45 -8.67
CA VAL A 75 5.80 10.21 -7.42
C VAL A 75 4.69 11.25 -7.42
N GLY A 76 3.66 11.03 -6.63
CA GLY A 76 2.57 11.99 -6.39
C GLY A 76 2.95 12.95 -5.28
N THR A 77 2.97 14.23 -5.61
CA THR A 77 3.36 15.28 -4.68
C THR A 77 2.24 16.29 -4.43
N SER A 78 2.48 17.26 -3.54
CA SER A 78 1.59 18.41 -3.37
C SER A 78 1.74 19.48 -4.46
N ALA A 79 2.60 19.25 -5.47
CA ALA A 79 2.90 20.19 -6.56
C ALA A 79 2.94 19.51 -7.94
N GLY A 80 2.30 18.36 -8.10
CA GLY A 80 2.23 17.59 -9.33
C GLY A 80 2.73 16.16 -9.19
N VAL A 81 2.99 15.53 -10.32
CA VAL A 81 3.48 14.15 -10.42
C VAL A 81 4.82 14.14 -11.14
N HIS A 82 5.79 13.40 -10.61
CA HIS A 82 7.05 13.12 -11.30
C HIS A 82 7.08 11.65 -11.71
N GLU A 83 7.61 11.38 -12.90
CA GLU A 83 7.99 10.05 -13.35
C GLU A 83 9.52 9.95 -13.32
N ILE A 84 10.05 9.05 -12.50
CA ILE A 84 11.50 8.78 -12.36
C ILE A 84 11.84 7.45 -13.05
N ASP A 85 12.86 7.45 -13.90
CA ASP A 85 13.43 6.22 -14.47
C ASP A 85 14.21 5.46 -13.38
N LEU A 86 13.85 4.22 -13.10
CA LEU A 86 14.51 3.38 -12.07
C LEU A 86 15.90 2.87 -12.52
N ARG A 87 16.28 3.03 -13.80
CA ARG A 87 17.57 2.54 -14.34
C ARG A 87 18.70 3.56 -14.16
N ASP A 88 18.41 4.82 -14.48
CA ASP A 88 19.36 5.93 -14.40
C ASP A 88 18.97 7.03 -13.41
N GLN A 89 17.81 6.84 -12.76
CA GLN A 89 17.24 7.70 -11.74
C GLN A 89 16.94 9.13 -12.23
N SER A 90 16.83 9.34 -13.52
CA SER A 90 16.45 10.64 -14.09
C SER A 90 14.95 10.89 -13.98
N ILE A 91 14.56 12.15 -13.87
CA ILE A 91 13.15 12.56 -13.99
C ILE A 91 12.80 12.59 -15.48
N ARG A 92 11.96 11.66 -15.93
CA ARG A 92 11.49 11.60 -17.32
C ARG A 92 10.42 12.64 -17.62
N ASN A 93 9.47 12.78 -16.71
CA ASN A 93 8.32 13.64 -16.90
C ASN A 93 7.91 14.31 -15.60
N THR A 94 7.32 15.50 -15.72
CA THR A 94 6.62 16.17 -14.63
C THR A 94 5.24 16.62 -15.15
N PHE A 95 4.21 16.23 -14.43
CA PHE A 95 2.83 16.50 -14.80
C PHE A 95 2.15 17.41 -13.79
N THR A 96 1.47 18.43 -14.30
CA THR A 96 0.68 19.41 -13.57
C THR A 96 -0.69 19.53 -14.24
N ARG A 97 -1.52 20.47 -13.79
CA ARG A 97 -2.82 20.79 -14.41
C ARG A 97 -2.68 21.20 -15.88
N ASP A 98 -1.59 21.85 -16.25
CA ASP A 98 -1.33 22.26 -17.63
C ASP A 98 -1.16 21.05 -18.58
N HIS A 99 -0.84 19.88 -18.04
CA HIS A 99 -0.72 18.62 -18.78
C HIS A 99 -2.01 17.78 -18.77
N GLY A 100 -3.02 18.14 -17.97
CA GLY A 100 -4.29 17.41 -17.86
C GLY A 100 -4.55 16.74 -16.50
N LEU A 101 -3.63 16.87 -15.53
CA LEU A 101 -3.86 16.42 -14.16
C LEU A 101 -4.98 17.26 -13.51
N ALA A 102 -5.91 16.61 -12.81
CA ALA A 102 -7.08 17.28 -12.23
C ALA A 102 -6.73 18.32 -11.15
N ASN A 103 -5.70 18.02 -10.35
CA ASN A 103 -5.15 18.92 -9.33
C ASN A 103 -3.71 18.50 -9.02
N GLU A 104 -2.83 19.44 -8.68
CA GLU A 104 -1.42 19.19 -8.39
C GLU A 104 -1.22 18.45 -7.07
N TYR A 105 -2.12 18.58 -6.10
CA TYR A 105 -1.98 17.87 -4.83
C TYR A 105 -2.49 16.44 -4.96
N VAL A 106 -1.59 15.48 -5.15
CA VAL A 106 -1.87 14.07 -5.38
C VAL A 106 -1.74 13.28 -4.09
N PHE A 107 -2.82 12.63 -3.65
CA PHE A 107 -2.86 11.78 -2.47
C PHE A 107 -2.62 10.29 -2.76
N ALA A 108 -3.02 9.85 -3.95
CA ALA A 108 -2.94 8.45 -4.32
C ALA A 108 -2.48 8.27 -5.75
N ILE A 109 -1.68 7.24 -5.98
CA ILE A 109 -1.35 6.74 -7.31
C ILE A 109 -1.67 5.25 -7.34
N GLY A 110 -2.34 4.81 -8.41
CA GLY A 110 -2.53 3.41 -8.72
C GLY A 110 -2.18 3.14 -10.17
N ILE A 111 -1.75 1.92 -10.47
CA ILE A 111 -1.44 1.46 -11.82
C ILE A 111 -2.28 0.23 -12.07
N ASP A 112 -3.14 0.27 -13.09
CA ASP A 112 -3.97 -0.86 -13.44
C ASP A 112 -3.23 -1.85 -14.35
N ARG A 113 -3.87 -2.98 -14.64
CA ARG A 113 -3.28 -4.05 -15.46
C ARG A 113 -3.04 -3.67 -16.92
N GLU A 114 -3.75 -2.64 -17.39
CA GLU A 114 -3.61 -2.11 -18.75
C GLU A 114 -2.51 -1.05 -18.84
N GLY A 115 -1.87 -0.70 -17.69
CA GLY A 115 -0.79 0.29 -17.60
C GLY A 115 -1.31 1.72 -17.53
N TYR A 116 -2.61 1.96 -17.26
CA TYR A 116 -3.08 3.29 -16.93
C TYR A 116 -2.63 3.70 -15.54
N LYS A 117 -2.15 4.91 -15.42
CA LYS A 117 -1.84 5.57 -14.15
C LYS A 117 -3.06 6.35 -13.68
N TRP A 118 -3.47 6.11 -12.44
CA TRP A 118 -4.61 6.74 -11.79
C TRP A 118 -4.11 7.63 -10.66
N PHE A 119 -4.54 8.87 -10.66
CA PHE A 119 -4.13 9.88 -9.69
C PHE A 119 -5.35 10.39 -8.92
N GLY A 120 -5.37 10.13 -7.62
CA GLY A 120 -6.36 10.66 -6.69
C GLY A 120 -5.88 12.00 -6.13
N THR A 121 -6.70 13.02 -6.21
CA THR A 121 -6.27 14.40 -5.94
C THR A 121 -7.07 15.08 -4.84
N ASN A 122 -6.50 16.18 -4.34
CA ASN A 122 -7.13 17.10 -3.42
C ASN A 122 -8.11 18.01 -4.19
N ALA A 123 -9.40 17.83 -3.95
CA ALA A 123 -10.48 18.66 -4.51
C ALA A 123 -10.54 18.72 -6.06
N GLY A 124 -9.82 17.85 -6.77
CA GLY A 124 -9.82 17.76 -8.24
C GLY A 124 -10.49 16.51 -8.78
N GLY A 125 -10.94 15.59 -7.91
CA GLY A 125 -11.39 14.26 -8.32
C GLY A 125 -10.23 13.34 -8.62
N MET A 126 -10.38 12.50 -9.65
CA MET A 126 -9.31 11.60 -10.10
C MET A 126 -8.99 11.79 -11.57
N SER A 127 -7.73 11.63 -11.93
CA SER A 127 -7.26 11.59 -13.32
C SER A 127 -6.71 10.22 -13.66
N ARG A 128 -6.85 9.82 -14.93
CA ARG A 128 -6.20 8.66 -15.52
C ARG A 128 -5.33 9.09 -16.69
N TYR A 129 -4.14 8.52 -16.77
CA TYR A 129 -3.15 8.84 -17.81
C TYR A 129 -2.57 7.58 -18.44
N ARG A 130 -2.41 7.58 -19.76
CA ARG A 130 -1.58 6.65 -20.52
C ARG A 130 -1.20 7.27 -21.87
N ASP A 131 0.04 7.15 -22.27
CA ASP A 131 0.55 7.51 -23.63
C ASP A 131 0.17 8.92 -24.11
N GLY A 132 0.16 9.89 -23.19
CA GLY A 132 -0.20 11.28 -23.48
C GLY A 132 -1.69 11.61 -23.34
N GLU A 133 -2.53 10.60 -23.16
CA GLU A 133 -3.97 10.79 -23.02
C GLU A 133 -4.41 10.89 -21.56
N TRP A 134 -5.20 11.93 -21.25
CA TRP A 134 -5.75 12.19 -19.93
C TRP A 134 -7.27 12.05 -19.94
N LYS A 135 -7.80 11.49 -18.86
CA LYS A 135 -9.23 11.49 -18.56
C LYS A 135 -9.46 11.78 -17.09
N THR A 136 -10.45 12.62 -16.79
CA THR A 136 -10.75 13.05 -15.42
C THR A 136 -12.20 12.74 -15.05
N TRP A 137 -12.41 12.34 -13.79
CA TRP A 137 -13.72 12.12 -13.20
C TRP A 137 -13.94 13.01 -11.99
N PHE A 138 -15.15 13.58 -11.94
CA PHE A 138 -15.68 14.40 -10.88
C PHE A 138 -16.99 13.82 -10.35
N PRO A 139 -17.61 14.36 -9.30
CA PRO A 139 -18.91 13.90 -8.81
C PRO A 139 -20.02 13.91 -9.88
N MET A 140 -19.99 14.82 -10.84
CA MET A 140 -20.94 14.80 -11.97
C MET A 140 -20.80 13.56 -12.87
N HIS A 141 -19.70 12.81 -12.77
CA HIS A 141 -19.45 11.55 -13.47
C HIS A 141 -19.70 10.32 -12.58
N GLY A 142 -20.34 10.50 -11.41
CA GLY A 142 -20.64 9.43 -10.45
C GLY A 142 -19.61 9.22 -9.35
N LEU A 143 -18.49 9.98 -9.33
CA LEU A 143 -17.53 9.94 -8.23
C LEU A 143 -18.16 10.46 -6.95
N ALA A 144 -17.93 9.80 -5.81
CA ALA A 144 -18.57 10.15 -4.54
C ALA A 144 -18.14 11.52 -4.00
N ASP A 145 -16.85 11.88 -4.19
CA ASP A 145 -16.32 13.18 -3.75
C ASP A 145 -15.15 13.62 -4.65
N TYR A 146 -14.81 14.91 -4.58
CA TYR A 146 -13.62 15.49 -5.25
C TYR A 146 -12.30 15.11 -4.59
N TRP A 147 -12.30 14.59 -3.36
CA TRP A 147 -11.12 14.20 -2.61
C TRP A 147 -10.93 12.70 -2.70
N VAL A 148 -9.88 12.25 -3.39
CA VAL A 148 -9.62 10.83 -3.66
C VAL A 148 -8.30 10.42 -3.03
N TYR A 149 -8.36 9.42 -2.13
CA TYR A 149 -7.25 9.02 -1.26
C TYR A 149 -6.67 7.64 -1.55
N ALA A 150 -7.43 6.75 -2.19
CA ALA A 150 -6.99 5.38 -2.38
C ALA A 150 -7.59 4.73 -3.63
N PHE A 151 -6.82 3.79 -4.21
CA PHE A 151 -7.25 2.90 -5.28
C PHE A 151 -6.89 1.46 -4.96
N ALA A 152 -7.77 0.54 -5.34
CA ALA A 152 -7.46 -0.89 -5.39
C ALA A 152 -8.24 -1.56 -6.53
N TRP A 153 -7.72 -2.67 -7.03
CA TRP A 153 -8.35 -3.46 -8.11
C TRP A 153 -8.56 -4.89 -7.67
N GLN A 154 -9.76 -5.38 -7.95
CA GLN A 154 -10.05 -6.81 -7.85
C GLN A 154 -9.50 -7.56 -9.07
N PRO A 155 -9.33 -8.89 -8.99
CA PRO A 155 -8.83 -9.71 -10.10
C PRO A 155 -9.65 -9.63 -11.39
N ASP A 156 -10.93 -9.30 -11.32
CA ASP A 156 -11.80 -9.10 -12.48
C ASP A 156 -11.66 -7.72 -13.15
N GLY A 157 -10.81 -6.84 -12.61
CA GLY A 157 -10.60 -5.48 -13.07
C GLY A 157 -11.51 -4.44 -12.41
N THR A 158 -12.46 -4.86 -11.56
CA THR A 158 -13.28 -3.93 -10.77
C THR A 158 -12.38 -3.03 -9.93
N GLN A 159 -12.55 -1.71 -10.07
CA GLN A 159 -11.78 -0.71 -9.32
C GLN A 159 -12.58 -0.19 -8.13
N TRP A 160 -11.90 -0.07 -6.99
CA TRP A 160 -12.39 0.59 -5.80
C TRP A 160 -11.65 1.90 -5.58
N ILE A 161 -12.40 2.97 -5.28
CA ILE A 161 -11.91 4.35 -5.19
C ILE A 161 -12.35 4.92 -3.85
N GLY A 162 -11.39 5.13 -2.95
CA GLY A 162 -11.61 5.71 -1.62
C GLY A 162 -11.67 7.22 -1.67
N THR A 163 -12.73 7.79 -1.11
CA THR A 163 -12.98 9.24 -1.12
C THR A 163 -13.28 9.79 0.27
N TRP A 164 -13.45 11.10 0.38
CA TRP A 164 -13.94 11.76 1.57
C TRP A 164 -15.44 11.54 1.85
N ALA A 165 -16.19 11.01 0.92
CA ALA A 165 -17.63 10.76 1.07
C ALA A 165 -17.98 9.34 0.60
N GLY A 166 -17.32 8.34 1.19
CA GLY A 166 -17.54 6.94 0.89
C GLY A 166 -16.56 6.35 -0.11
N VAL A 167 -16.92 5.21 -0.63
CA VAL A 167 -16.14 4.47 -1.62
C VAL A 167 -16.95 4.25 -2.89
N ASN A 168 -16.30 4.46 -4.03
CA ASN A 168 -16.87 4.06 -5.31
C ASN A 168 -16.37 2.67 -5.71
N ARG A 169 -17.25 1.86 -6.29
CA ARG A 169 -16.94 0.69 -7.07
C ARG A 169 -17.19 0.99 -8.55
N LEU A 170 -16.15 0.98 -9.34
CA LEU A 170 -16.22 1.11 -10.79
C LEU A 170 -16.17 -0.28 -11.41
N ASP A 171 -17.24 -0.69 -12.06
CA ASP A 171 -17.36 -1.97 -12.73
C ASP A 171 -16.56 -1.94 -14.04
N ALA A 172 -15.63 -2.90 -14.20
CA ALA A 172 -14.73 -2.94 -15.35
C ALA A 172 -15.46 -3.26 -16.67
N ALA A 173 -16.54 -4.03 -16.62
CA ALA A 173 -17.25 -4.48 -17.84
C ALA A 173 -18.25 -3.43 -18.35
N THR A 174 -18.94 -2.74 -17.42
CA THR A 174 -20.01 -1.79 -17.77
C THR A 174 -19.57 -0.34 -17.70
N GLY A 175 -18.49 -0.04 -16.94
CA GLY A 175 -18.08 1.34 -16.63
C GLY A 175 -19.01 2.04 -15.63
N GLU A 176 -19.95 1.31 -15.03
CA GLU A 176 -20.89 1.85 -14.04
C GLU A 176 -20.16 2.11 -12.72
N MET A 177 -20.45 3.26 -12.12
CA MET A 177 -19.89 3.66 -10.82
C MET A 177 -20.98 3.61 -9.75
N LYS A 178 -20.77 2.77 -8.73
CA LYS A 178 -21.66 2.66 -7.57
C LYS A 178 -20.98 3.18 -6.32
N THR A 179 -21.68 4.00 -5.53
CA THR A 179 -21.20 4.53 -4.25
C THR A 179 -21.74 3.70 -3.08
N TYR A 180 -20.85 3.43 -2.11
CA TYR A 180 -21.18 2.88 -0.80
C TYR A 180 -20.75 3.90 0.26
N LEU A 181 -21.64 4.19 1.18
CA LEU A 181 -21.47 5.21 2.21
C LEU A 181 -21.92 4.71 3.58
N SER A 182 -23.19 4.34 3.69
CA SER A 182 -23.83 3.89 4.94
C SER A 182 -23.39 2.51 5.41
N GLU A 183 -22.76 1.75 4.54
CA GLU A 183 -22.22 0.41 4.80
C GLU A 183 -20.86 0.44 5.48
N LEU A 184 -20.16 1.57 5.38
CA LEU A 184 -18.85 1.79 5.99
C LEU A 184 -18.97 2.19 7.46
N VAL A 185 -17.98 1.83 8.28
CA VAL A 185 -17.90 2.28 9.68
C VAL A 185 -17.68 3.81 9.77
N ASN A 186 -17.09 4.40 8.74
CA ASN A 186 -16.95 5.83 8.56
C ASN A 186 -16.78 6.15 7.06
N GLU A 187 -17.29 7.29 6.61
CA GLU A 187 -17.32 7.69 5.21
C GLU A 187 -15.97 8.14 4.63
N TRP A 188 -14.99 8.45 5.46
CA TRP A 188 -13.69 8.95 5.02
C TRP A 188 -12.72 7.78 4.81
N VAL A 189 -12.51 7.39 3.54
CA VAL A 189 -11.75 6.20 3.16
C VAL A 189 -10.36 6.59 2.65
N TYR A 190 -9.32 6.22 3.42
CA TYR A 190 -7.93 6.60 3.15
C TYR A 190 -7.07 5.47 2.58
N GLY A 191 -7.43 4.22 2.80
CA GLY A 191 -6.71 3.06 2.32
C GLY A 191 -7.64 1.95 1.86
N ILE A 192 -7.27 1.23 0.81
CA ILE A 192 -8.02 0.08 0.29
C ILE A 192 -7.05 -1.04 -0.05
N ALA A 193 -7.39 -2.28 0.32
CA ALA A 193 -6.66 -3.47 -0.07
C ALA A 193 -7.63 -4.61 -0.43
N VAL A 194 -7.17 -5.54 -1.28
CA VAL A 194 -7.93 -6.73 -1.69
C VAL A 194 -7.16 -7.96 -1.25
N ASP A 195 -7.84 -8.89 -0.55
CA ASP A 195 -7.22 -10.12 -0.08
C ASP A 195 -7.34 -11.28 -1.09
N SER A 196 -6.74 -12.42 -0.75
CA SER A 196 -6.73 -13.61 -1.62
C SER A 196 -8.12 -14.20 -1.86
N LYS A 197 -9.08 -13.92 -0.98
CA LYS A 197 -10.49 -14.31 -1.12
C LYS A 197 -11.29 -13.32 -1.94
N ASN A 198 -10.62 -12.31 -2.50
CA ASN A 198 -11.23 -11.21 -3.23
C ASN A 198 -12.15 -10.33 -2.36
N TRP A 199 -11.95 -10.33 -1.03
CA TRP A 199 -12.60 -9.42 -0.13
C TRP A 199 -11.87 -8.07 -0.16
N VAL A 200 -12.63 -7.00 0.00
CA VAL A 200 -12.10 -5.64 -0.06
C VAL A 200 -12.13 -5.01 1.32
N TRP A 201 -10.97 -4.51 1.75
CA TRP A 201 -10.76 -3.91 3.04
C TRP A 201 -10.55 -2.41 2.90
N PHE A 202 -11.19 -1.64 3.75
CA PHE A 202 -11.22 -0.18 3.73
C PHE A 202 -10.75 0.38 5.05
N GLY A 203 -9.64 1.11 5.05
CA GLY A 203 -9.15 1.91 6.18
C GLY A 203 -9.84 3.26 6.18
N THR A 204 -10.50 3.60 7.28
CA THR A 204 -11.29 4.83 7.43
C THR A 204 -10.86 5.63 8.66
N GLU A 205 -11.46 6.79 8.89
CA GLU A 205 -11.23 7.54 10.14
C GLU A 205 -11.95 6.96 11.36
N GLY A 206 -12.89 6.04 11.16
CA GLY A 206 -13.65 5.37 12.21
C GLY A 206 -13.27 3.92 12.47
N GLY A 207 -12.24 3.41 11.79
CA GLY A 207 -11.83 2.01 11.86
C GLY A 207 -11.67 1.38 10.49
N ILE A 208 -11.94 0.09 10.41
CA ILE A 208 -11.82 -0.71 9.19
C ILE A 208 -13.16 -1.31 8.83
N SER A 209 -13.51 -1.24 7.56
CA SER A 209 -14.65 -2.00 6.99
C SER A 209 -14.14 -3.03 5.99
N ARG A 210 -14.85 -4.14 5.85
CA ARG A 210 -14.60 -5.19 4.86
C ARG A 210 -15.88 -5.54 4.11
N PHE A 211 -15.77 -5.66 2.81
CA PHE A 211 -16.81 -6.18 1.93
C PHE A 211 -16.40 -7.54 1.36
N ASP A 212 -17.22 -8.57 1.55
CA ASP A 212 -16.94 -9.94 1.09
C ASP A 212 -17.63 -10.29 -0.23
N GLY A 213 -18.17 -9.29 -0.93
CA GLY A 213 -18.96 -9.44 -2.15
C GLY A 213 -20.48 -9.48 -1.90
N LYS A 214 -20.92 -9.65 -0.64
CA LYS A 214 -22.34 -9.76 -0.25
C LYS A 214 -22.68 -8.94 0.98
N SER A 215 -21.82 -8.97 2.00
CA SER A 215 -22.04 -8.38 3.31
C SER A 215 -20.87 -7.52 3.74
N TRP A 216 -21.14 -6.60 4.66
CA TRP A 216 -20.15 -5.72 5.28
C TRP A 216 -19.90 -6.13 6.71
N LYS A 217 -18.65 -6.01 7.15
CA LYS A 217 -18.22 -6.18 8.53
C LYS A 217 -17.21 -5.10 8.88
N SER A 218 -17.24 -4.60 10.12
CA SER A 218 -16.35 -3.54 10.56
C SER A 218 -15.68 -3.87 11.88
N TRP A 219 -14.55 -3.21 12.14
CA TRP A 219 -13.76 -3.28 13.37
C TRP A 219 -13.27 -1.89 13.73
N ASP A 220 -13.21 -1.63 15.02
CA ASP A 220 -12.66 -0.40 15.57
C ASP A 220 -11.69 -0.68 16.73
N HIS A 221 -11.29 0.37 17.45
CA HIS A 221 -10.41 0.24 18.61
C HIS A 221 -11.00 -0.63 19.72
N GLY A 222 -12.31 -0.67 19.87
CA GLY A 222 -13.01 -1.55 20.81
C GLY A 222 -12.79 -3.03 20.52
N ASP A 223 -12.58 -3.39 19.26
CA ASP A 223 -12.27 -4.75 18.81
C ASP A 223 -10.76 -5.08 18.89
N GLY A 224 -9.90 -4.11 19.25
CA GLY A 224 -8.46 -4.30 19.40
C GLY A 224 -7.60 -3.64 18.33
N LEU A 225 -8.16 -2.86 17.42
CA LEU A 225 -7.43 -2.09 16.41
C LEU A 225 -6.60 -0.98 17.06
N GLY A 226 -5.29 -1.00 16.85
CA GLY A 226 -4.33 -0.05 17.41
C GLY A 226 -4.10 -0.19 18.91
N GLU A 227 -2.91 0.18 19.37
CA GLU A 227 -2.51 0.06 20.78
C GLU A 227 -3.21 1.12 21.65
N LYS A 228 -3.39 0.81 22.92
CA LYS A 228 -4.05 1.71 23.90
C LYS A 228 -3.18 2.95 24.18
N ASN A 229 -3.84 4.07 24.44
CA ASN A 229 -3.21 5.35 24.77
C ASN A 229 -2.63 5.37 26.21
N SER A 230 -1.57 4.59 26.45
CA SER A 230 -0.89 4.54 27.77
C SER A 230 -0.21 5.87 28.13
N ASP A 231 0.22 6.62 27.11
CA ASP A 231 0.96 7.88 27.27
C ASP A 231 0.05 9.09 27.43
N LYS A 232 -1.28 8.86 27.43
CA LYS A 232 -2.32 9.89 27.58
C LYS A 232 -2.20 11.04 26.57
N LYS A 233 -1.76 10.73 25.35
CA LYS A 233 -1.72 11.71 24.24
C LYS A 233 -3.10 12.33 24.03
N PRO A 234 -3.20 13.61 23.68
CA PRO A 234 -4.50 14.22 23.37
C PRO A 234 -5.18 13.52 22.21
N PHE A 235 -6.50 13.32 22.32
CA PHE A 235 -7.25 12.66 21.27
C PHE A 235 -7.38 13.59 20.06
N SER A 236 -7.02 13.09 18.88
CA SER A 236 -7.21 13.81 17.62
C SER A 236 -8.69 13.79 17.25
N ARG A 237 -9.28 14.98 17.13
CA ARG A 237 -10.65 15.13 16.65
C ARG A 237 -10.64 15.84 15.32
N ASN A 238 -11.06 15.17 14.28
CA ASN A 238 -11.44 15.87 13.07
C ASN A 238 -12.77 16.57 13.32
N THR A 239 -12.77 17.89 13.26
CA THR A 239 -13.97 18.66 13.59
C THR A 239 -14.92 18.82 12.40
N GLY A 240 -14.61 18.23 11.23
CA GLY A 240 -15.46 18.31 10.03
C GLY A 240 -15.63 19.72 9.45
N LEU A 241 -15.14 20.75 10.13
CA LEU A 241 -15.32 22.15 9.75
C LEU A 241 -14.18 22.61 8.82
N GLY A 242 -14.30 22.28 7.54
CA GLY A 242 -13.64 23.03 6.46
C GLY A 242 -12.13 22.85 6.27
N THR A 243 -11.46 21.98 7.02
CA THR A 243 -10.05 21.66 6.81
C THR A 243 -9.83 20.17 6.83
N ARG A 244 -10.01 19.56 5.69
CA ARG A 244 -9.89 18.12 5.41
C ARG A 244 -8.46 17.56 5.55
N SER A 245 -7.52 18.33 6.13
CA SER A 245 -6.14 17.93 6.38
C SER A 245 -5.64 18.34 7.78
N ARG A 246 -6.52 18.53 8.75
CA ARG A 246 -6.15 19.04 10.08
C ARG A 246 -5.25 18.14 10.88
N HIS A 247 -5.36 16.83 10.73
CA HIS A 247 -4.51 15.89 11.46
C HIS A 247 -3.04 16.08 11.08
N ASP A 248 -2.76 16.31 9.81
CA ASP A 248 -1.40 16.53 9.32
C ASP A 248 -0.82 17.88 9.77
N LEU A 249 -1.64 18.93 9.84
CA LEU A 249 -1.16 20.30 10.14
C LEU A 249 -0.60 20.48 11.55
N GLY A 250 -1.18 19.81 12.55
CA GLY A 250 -0.70 19.87 13.92
C GLY A 250 0.69 19.24 14.07
N VAL A 251 0.87 18.06 13.51
CA VAL A 251 2.15 17.32 13.52
C VAL A 251 3.18 18.00 12.60
N LEU A 252 2.74 18.47 11.42
CA LEU A 252 3.60 19.19 10.46
C LEU A 252 4.11 20.52 10.98
N SER A 253 3.38 21.18 11.87
CA SER A 253 3.79 22.43 12.54
C SER A 253 4.61 22.21 13.83
N GLY A 254 5.02 20.97 14.13
CA GLY A 254 5.77 20.64 15.33
C GLY A 254 4.94 20.58 16.62
N GLY A 255 3.61 20.43 16.47
CA GLY A 255 2.71 20.19 17.60
C GLY A 255 2.87 18.79 18.22
N GLU A 256 2.33 18.62 19.44
CA GLU A 256 2.32 17.31 20.08
C GLU A 256 1.60 16.26 19.24
N ALA A 257 2.16 15.05 19.18
CA ALA A 257 1.53 13.91 18.52
C ALA A 257 0.19 13.60 19.21
N THR A 258 -0.89 13.59 18.44
CA THR A 258 -2.22 13.24 18.91
C THR A 258 -2.49 11.75 18.71
N TYR A 259 -3.61 11.27 19.25
CA TYR A 259 -3.99 9.87 19.24
C TYR A 259 -5.43 9.70 18.72
N ASN A 260 -5.60 8.86 17.74
CA ASN A 260 -6.89 8.34 17.26
C ASN A 260 -6.66 7.01 16.55
N PRO A 261 -6.67 5.86 17.24
CA PRO A 261 -6.34 4.56 16.66
C PRO A 261 -7.36 4.07 15.63
N ASN A 262 -8.56 4.66 15.61
CA ASN A 262 -9.55 4.38 14.59
C ASN A 262 -9.24 5.07 13.25
N TYR A 263 -8.36 6.07 13.25
CA TYR A 263 -7.95 6.73 12.03
C TYR A 263 -6.88 5.88 11.32
N VAL A 264 -7.33 5.13 10.30
CA VAL A 264 -6.50 4.20 9.53
C VAL A 264 -6.13 4.83 8.20
N PHE A 265 -4.85 5.20 8.05
CA PHE A 265 -4.34 5.83 6.82
C PHE A 265 -4.01 4.85 5.72
N SER A 266 -3.47 3.70 6.10
CA SER A 266 -3.00 2.72 5.13
C SER A 266 -3.42 1.33 5.53
N VAL A 267 -3.73 0.53 4.53
CA VAL A 267 -4.00 -0.90 4.68
C VAL A 267 -3.19 -1.68 3.65
N LEU A 268 -2.69 -2.83 4.05
CA LEU A 268 -1.96 -3.76 3.20
C LEU A 268 -2.36 -5.19 3.55
N ILE A 269 -2.59 -6.03 2.55
CA ILE A 269 -2.69 -7.48 2.71
C ILE A 269 -1.32 -8.07 2.41
N ASP A 270 -0.74 -8.76 3.39
CA ASP A 270 0.57 -9.37 3.22
C ASP A 270 0.50 -10.70 2.44
N SER A 271 1.65 -11.25 2.08
CA SER A 271 1.77 -12.51 1.34
C SER A 271 1.22 -13.74 2.09
N ARG A 272 0.86 -13.60 3.36
CA ARG A 272 0.22 -14.62 4.21
C ARG A 272 -1.25 -14.34 4.46
N ASP A 273 -1.81 -13.37 3.74
CA ASP A 273 -3.21 -12.93 3.85
C ASP A 273 -3.58 -12.26 5.18
N ASN A 274 -2.59 -11.73 5.92
CA ASN A 274 -2.87 -10.89 7.06
C ASN A 274 -3.14 -9.45 6.60
N LEU A 275 -4.10 -8.81 7.24
CA LEU A 275 -4.30 -7.37 7.09
C LEU A 275 -3.36 -6.61 8.01
N TRP A 276 -2.65 -5.65 7.45
CA TRP A 276 -1.87 -4.66 8.18
C TRP A 276 -2.53 -3.30 8.05
N ALA A 277 -2.65 -2.58 9.16
CA ALA A 277 -3.31 -1.28 9.23
C ALA A 277 -2.43 -0.26 9.94
N GLY A 278 -2.12 0.81 9.25
CA GLY A 278 -1.39 1.96 9.80
C GLY A 278 -2.35 2.95 10.44
N THR A 279 -2.18 3.21 11.74
CA THR A 279 -3.11 4.04 12.53
C THR A 279 -2.50 5.38 12.93
N TRP A 280 -3.34 6.30 13.37
CA TRP A 280 -2.92 7.58 13.94
C TRP A 280 -2.65 7.46 15.44
N GLY A 281 -1.41 7.20 15.81
CA GLY A 281 -0.96 7.14 17.18
C GLY A 281 -1.17 5.81 17.91
N GLY A 282 -1.89 4.86 17.31
CA GLY A 282 -2.03 3.48 17.81
C GLY A 282 -1.01 2.51 17.22
N GLY A 283 -0.05 3.00 16.43
CA GLY A 283 0.99 2.21 15.79
C GLY A 283 0.52 1.43 14.57
N LEU A 284 1.16 0.30 14.32
CA LEU A 284 0.88 -0.64 13.24
C LEU A 284 0.09 -1.84 13.78
N ALA A 285 -1.13 -2.03 13.32
CA ALA A 285 -2.00 -3.14 13.72
C ALA A 285 -1.98 -4.25 12.66
N ARG A 286 -1.89 -5.51 13.09
CA ARG A 286 -2.01 -6.71 12.25
C ARG A 286 -3.24 -7.50 12.67
N PHE A 287 -4.06 -7.88 11.69
CA PHE A 287 -5.18 -8.79 11.85
C PHE A 287 -4.93 -10.10 11.08
N ASP A 288 -4.98 -11.24 11.75
CA ASP A 288 -4.73 -12.55 11.15
C ASP A 288 -6.01 -13.30 10.74
N GLY A 289 -7.16 -12.61 10.81
CA GLY A 289 -8.48 -13.18 10.56
C GLY A 289 -9.28 -13.44 11.84
N GLU A 290 -8.60 -13.54 13.00
CA GLU A 290 -9.21 -13.83 14.30
C GLU A 290 -8.93 -12.73 15.32
N ALA A 291 -7.66 -12.29 15.46
CA ALA A 291 -7.21 -11.38 16.50
C ALA A 291 -6.33 -10.24 15.94
N TRP A 292 -6.34 -9.12 16.65
CA TRP A 292 -5.44 -8.01 16.43
C TRP A 292 -4.15 -8.18 17.23
N LYS A 293 -3.03 -7.84 16.60
CA LYS A 293 -1.74 -7.64 17.25
C LYS A 293 -1.21 -6.28 16.85
N ASN A 294 -0.91 -5.44 17.85
CA ASN A 294 -0.42 -4.08 17.63
C ASN A 294 1.09 -4.00 17.87
N HIS A 295 1.76 -3.14 17.11
CA HIS A 295 3.18 -2.84 17.21
C HIS A 295 3.35 -1.32 17.32
N THR A 296 4.12 -0.90 18.31
CA THR A 296 4.38 0.51 18.62
C THR A 296 5.88 0.79 18.75
N VAL A 297 6.22 2.02 19.09
CA VAL A 297 7.61 2.37 19.40
C VAL A 297 8.19 1.51 20.53
N LYS A 298 7.35 0.97 21.43
CA LYS A 298 7.78 0.07 22.51
C LYS A 298 8.24 -1.29 22.00
N ASP A 299 7.75 -1.70 20.84
CA ASP A 299 8.12 -2.94 20.17
C ASP A 299 9.27 -2.75 19.18
N GLY A 300 9.65 -1.49 18.90
CA GLY A 300 10.72 -1.13 17.98
C GLY A 300 10.31 -0.39 16.72
N LEU A 301 9.02 -0.09 16.52
CA LEU A 301 8.54 0.77 15.43
C LEU A 301 9.12 2.19 15.58
N ALA A 302 9.47 2.88 14.50
CA ALA A 302 10.07 4.21 14.55
C ALA A 302 9.14 5.29 15.10
N GLY A 303 7.84 5.22 14.76
CA GLY A 303 6.83 6.18 15.22
C GLY A 303 5.42 5.56 15.22
N ASP A 304 4.56 6.02 16.16
CA ASP A 304 3.21 5.47 16.35
C ASP A 304 2.16 5.99 15.37
N ILE A 305 2.46 7.03 14.56
CA ILE A 305 1.62 7.44 13.44
C ILE A 305 2.19 6.77 12.20
N VAL A 306 1.41 5.88 11.59
CA VAL A 306 1.83 5.10 10.42
C VAL A 306 1.08 5.59 9.19
N TYR A 307 1.83 6.14 8.23
CA TYR A 307 1.26 6.73 7.00
C TYR A 307 1.16 5.74 5.84
N SER A 308 2.14 4.84 5.73
CA SER A 308 2.29 3.99 4.55
C SER A 308 2.92 2.65 4.90
N ILE A 309 2.54 1.59 4.18
CA ILE A 309 3.06 0.23 4.34
C ILE A 309 3.33 -0.34 2.96
N ALA A 310 4.51 -0.94 2.77
CA ALA A 310 4.85 -1.70 1.58
C ALA A 310 5.49 -3.04 1.98
N GLN A 311 5.38 -4.06 1.12
CA GLN A 311 5.97 -5.38 1.36
C GLN A 311 6.92 -5.76 0.22
N GLU A 312 8.10 -6.25 0.58
CA GLU A 312 9.00 -6.92 -0.36
C GLU A 312 8.47 -8.32 -0.72
N PRO A 313 8.88 -8.88 -1.88
CA PRO A 313 8.61 -10.28 -2.22
C PRO A 313 9.11 -11.29 -1.17
N SER A 314 10.13 -10.94 -0.42
CA SER A 314 10.67 -11.70 0.72
C SER A 314 9.72 -11.80 1.91
N GLY A 315 8.70 -10.94 1.95
CA GLY A 315 7.75 -10.79 3.06
C GLY A 315 8.15 -9.72 4.09
N VAL A 316 9.30 -9.08 3.93
CA VAL A 316 9.73 -7.94 4.75
C VAL A 316 8.79 -6.76 4.52
N LEU A 317 8.40 -6.09 5.61
CA LEU A 317 7.57 -4.89 5.56
C LEU A 317 8.43 -3.63 5.72
N TRP A 318 8.04 -2.59 4.98
CA TRP A 318 8.56 -1.24 5.08
C TRP A 318 7.44 -0.30 5.48
N ILE A 319 7.63 0.43 6.56
CA ILE A 319 6.58 1.20 7.22
C ILE A 319 7.03 2.66 7.35
N GLY A 320 6.35 3.54 6.64
CA GLY A 320 6.53 4.99 6.74
C GLY A 320 5.78 5.54 7.95
N THR A 321 6.50 6.24 8.85
CA THR A 321 5.94 6.77 10.09
C THR A 321 6.19 8.27 10.24
N ASN A 322 5.68 8.86 11.31
CA ASN A 322 5.97 10.25 11.70
C ASN A 322 7.36 10.44 12.33
N ASN A 323 8.17 9.39 12.46
CA ASN A 323 9.51 9.47 13.04
C ASN A 323 10.52 8.59 12.29
N GLY A 324 10.41 8.53 10.97
CA GLY A 324 11.29 7.78 10.08
C GLY A 324 10.63 6.58 9.42
N LEU A 325 11.46 5.78 8.79
CA LEU A 325 11.10 4.56 8.08
C LEU A 325 11.49 3.35 8.92
N SER A 326 10.58 2.39 9.09
CA SER A 326 10.84 1.11 9.74
C SER A 326 10.88 -0.04 8.75
N ARG A 327 11.82 -0.95 8.95
CA ARG A 327 11.89 -2.27 8.31
C ARG A 327 11.54 -3.34 9.33
N TYR A 328 10.64 -4.27 8.97
CA TYR A 328 10.23 -5.38 9.83
C TYR A 328 10.30 -6.70 9.08
N ASP A 329 11.10 -7.65 9.55
CA ASP A 329 11.31 -8.97 8.94
C ASP A 329 10.47 -10.10 9.57
N GLY A 330 9.51 -9.72 10.43
CA GLY A 330 8.70 -10.66 11.20
C GLY A 330 9.32 -11.06 12.55
N LYS A 331 10.57 -10.68 12.82
CA LYS A 331 11.32 -10.98 14.07
C LYS A 331 11.82 -9.72 14.75
N GLY A 332 12.39 -8.79 14.00
CA GLY A 332 13.02 -7.59 14.53
C GLY A 332 12.75 -6.34 13.69
N TRP A 333 13.12 -5.21 14.25
CA TRP A 333 12.93 -3.88 13.67
C TRP A 333 14.28 -3.23 13.39
N ILE A 334 14.38 -2.56 12.24
CA ILE A 334 15.47 -1.65 11.90
C ILE A 334 14.82 -0.33 11.47
N ASN A 335 15.33 0.78 11.98
CA ASN A 335 14.78 2.10 11.72
C ASN A 335 15.78 2.98 11.00
N TYR A 336 15.29 3.78 10.06
CA TYR A 336 16.03 4.73 9.25
C TYR A 336 15.50 6.14 9.50
N GLY A 337 16.36 7.06 9.83
CA GLY A 337 16.00 8.42 10.20
C GLY A 337 17.08 9.44 9.84
N ARG A 338 17.25 10.47 10.64
CA ARG A 338 18.23 11.55 10.39
C ARG A 338 19.66 11.05 10.27
N ARG A 339 20.04 10.03 11.05
CA ARG A 339 21.40 9.46 11.02
C ARG A 339 21.71 8.77 9.69
N GLU A 340 20.70 8.17 9.10
CA GLU A 340 20.75 7.48 7.82
C GLU A 340 20.50 8.42 6.62
N GLY A 341 20.33 9.73 6.86
CA GLY A 341 20.27 10.75 5.81
C GLY A 341 18.88 11.30 5.48
N PHE A 342 17.84 10.97 6.27
CA PHE A 342 16.53 11.58 6.08
C PHE A 342 16.54 13.06 6.54
N SER A 343 16.11 13.98 5.67
CA SER A 343 15.95 15.39 6.00
C SER A 343 14.66 15.68 6.77
N ASP A 344 13.60 14.93 6.49
CA ASP A 344 12.32 14.96 7.23
C ASP A 344 12.01 13.55 7.73
N LEU A 345 11.44 13.47 8.93
CA LEU A 345 11.11 12.20 9.57
C LEU A 345 9.68 11.73 9.28
N ASN A 346 8.84 12.57 8.68
CA ASN A 346 7.53 12.12 8.23
C ASN A 346 7.66 11.42 6.87
N VAL A 347 7.58 10.09 6.88
CA VAL A 347 7.62 9.26 5.68
C VAL A 347 6.19 8.94 5.26
N TYR A 348 5.68 9.72 4.32
CA TYR A 348 4.27 9.66 3.89
C TYR A 348 3.95 8.52 2.94
N ALA A 349 4.91 8.11 2.14
CA ALA A 349 4.76 7.05 1.15
C ALA A 349 5.97 6.16 1.08
N VAL A 350 5.77 4.87 0.85
CA VAL A 350 6.82 3.88 0.67
C VAL A 350 6.49 3.00 -0.54
N ALA A 351 7.48 2.70 -1.37
CA ALA A 351 7.38 1.75 -2.46
C ALA A 351 8.62 0.86 -2.52
N VAL A 352 8.43 -0.37 -2.99
CA VAL A 352 9.50 -1.34 -3.25
C VAL A 352 9.64 -1.51 -4.74
N ALA A 353 10.83 -1.26 -5.27
CA ALA A 353 11.15 -1.44 -6.68
C ALA A 353 11.49 -2.92 -7.00
N PRO A 354 11.37 -3.37 -8.27
CA PRO A 354 11.67 -4.75 -8.66
C PRO A 354 13.10 -5.20 -8.40
N ASN A 355 14.06 -4.26 -8.37
CA ASN A 355 15.45 -4.50 -8.04
C ASN A 355 15.73 -4.56 -6.53
N GLY A 356 14.68 -4.47 -5.69
CA GLY A 356 14.78 -4.50 -4.23
C GLY A 356 15.07 -3.16 -3.57
N GLU A 357 15.24 -2.08 -4.34
CA GLU A 357 15.38 -0.73 -3.79
C GLU A 357 14.09 -0.24 -3.15
N ILE A 358 14.25 0.53 -2.09
CA ILE A 358 13.15 1.11 -1.34
C ILE A 358 13.11 2.61 -1.61
N TRP A 359 11.92 3.09 -1.89
CA TRP A 359 11.65 4.50 -2.14
C TRP A 359 10.73 5.06 -1.07
N ALA A 360 11.13 6.16 -0.45
CA ALA A 360 10.43 6.79 0.66
C ALA A 360 10.13 8.26 0.36
N GLY A 361 8.86 8.64 0.36
CA GLY A 361 8.38 9.99 0.12
C GLY A 361 8.28 10.77 1.43
N THR A 362 8.93 11.94 1.48
CA THR A 362 8.94 12.84 2.64
C THR A 362 8.51 14.25 2.25
N LYS A 363 8.55 15.20 3.18
CA LYS A 363 8.51 16.61 2.84
C LYS A 363 9.88 17.02 2.30
N GLY A 364 9.87 17.69 1.16
CA GLY A 364 11.07 18.22 0.50
C GLY A 364 11.77 17.23 -0.41
N SER A 365 11.65 15.92 -0.19
CA SER A 365 12.42 14.94 -0.94
C SER A 365 11.75 13.58 -1.09
N VAL A 366 12.26 12.83 -2.07
CA VAL A 366 12.09 11.37 -2.18
C VAL A 366 13.46 10.72 -1.94
N VAL A 367 13.50 9.75 -1.04
CA VAL A 367 14.73 9.07 -0.61
C VAL A 367 14.77 7.67 -1.22
N ARG A 368 15.91 7.30 -1.82
CA ARG A 368 16.18 5.95 -2.33
C ARG A 368 17.12 5.22 -1.38
N LEU A 369 16.73 4.01 -0.98
CA LEU A 369 17.54 3.13 -0.14
C LEU A 369 17.80 1.81 -0.87
N GLY A 370 18.97 1.24 -0.64
CA GLY A 370 19.36 -0.04 -1.22
C GLY A 370 20.69 -0.52 -0.64
N ILE A 371 21.22 -1.57 -1.24
CA ILE A 371 22.56 -2.08 -0.92
C ILE A 371 23.57 -1.23 -1.69
N ASN A 372 24.56 -0.70 -0.99
CA ASN A 372 25.66 0.02 -1.64
C ASN A 372 26.61 -1.00 -2.32
N GLU A 373 26.68 -0.96 -3.65
CA GLU A 373 27.53 -1.85 -4.43
C GLU A 373 28.99 -1.34 -4.56
N SER A 374 29.27 -0.11 -4.07
CA SER A 374 30.59 0.51 -4.23
C SER A 374 31.65 0.04 -3.21
N ASP A 375 31.31 -0.88 -2.32
CA ASP A 375 32.25 -1.43 -1.31
C ASP A 375 32.90 -2.77 -1.75
N ASP A 376 32.91 -3.07 -3.05
CA ASP A 376 33.63 -4.21 -3.63
C ASP A 376 35.01 -3.82 -4.23
#